data_935981bf623d1c9e285bcd054314aeb6
#
_entry.id   935981bf623d1c9e285bcd054314aeb6
#
_cell.length_a   1.000
_cell.length_b   1.000
_cell.length_c   1.000
_cell.angle_alpha   90.00
_cell.angle_beta   90.00
_cell.angle_gamma   90.00
#
_symmetry.space_group_name_H-M   'P 1'
#
loop_
_entity.id
_entity.type
_entity.pdbx_description
1 polymer ?
#
loop_
_entity_poly.entity_id
_entity_poly.type
_entity_poly.pdbx_seq_one_letter_code
_entity_poly.pdbx_strand_id
1 'polypeptide(L)'
;MNNLLHTIAGRDKCYKFLQYLEKFLSFSNENPRSNALYWIIKNISHNIGLARHINKFGGTLEYIQNLKNKLRGKIIIYLSLNELFSISSDLLNILDTFVDHLIFLCKINIIDNNKLGSLKKLSGIIWFLNISKTFGVNIKLYYKNDKLTLKEKCKLIQCILDYIILLNYTCQEYLLPRWIFGIFGMISCALSIYTKYLLK
;
A
#
# COMPACT_ATOMS: atom_id res chain seq x y z
N MET A 1 -19.65 9.94 -1.01
CA MET A 1 -19.31 8.51 -0.92
C MET A 1 -19.13 7.81 -2.27
N ASN A 2 -19.73 8.29 -3.34
CA ASN A 2 -19.73 7.61 -4.65
C ASN A 2 -18.36 7.47 -5.35
N ASN A 3 -17.33 8.21 -4.95
CA ASN A 3 -16.05 8.17 -5.67
C ASN A 3 -15.03 7.15 -5.13
N LEU A 4 -15.26 6.55 -3.98
CA LEU A 4 -14.29 5.62 -3.36
C LEU A 4 -14.12 4.35 -4.20
N LEU A 5 -15.22 3.69 -4.53
CA LEU A 5 -15.21 2.44 -5.29
C LEU A 5 -14.99 2.64 -6.80
N HIS A 6 -15.18 3.85 -7.30
CA HIS A 6 -14.92 4.18 -8.71
C HIS A 6 -13.44 4.37 -9.03
N THR A 7 -12.59 4.60 -8.03
CA THR A 7 -11.14 4.73 -8.23
C THR A 7 -10.40 3.44 -7.95
N ILE A 8 -9.35 3.14 -8.73
CA ILE A 8 -8.45 1.98 -8.51
C ILE A 8 -7.86 2.04 -7.10
N ALA A 9 -7.37 3.22 -6.68
CA ALA A 9 -6.78 3.41 -5.37
C ALA A 9 -7.79 3.23 -4.22
N GLY A 10 -9.06 3.59 -4.41
CA GLY A 10 -10.11 3.39 -3.41
C GLY A 10 -10.44 1.91 -3.23
N ARG A 11 -10.62 1.18 -4.34
CA ARG A 11 -10.82 -0.28 -4.31
C ARG A 11 -9.65 -1.00 -3.66
N ASP A 12 -8.39 -0.61 -3.98
CA ASP A 12 -7.19 -1.20 -3.36
C ASP A 12 -7.19 -1.04 -1.83
N LYS A 13 -7.61 0.12 -1.31
CA LYS A 13 -7.71 0.35 0.13
C LYS A 13 -8.80 -0.48 0.80
N CYS A 14 -9.97 -0.63 0.16
CA CYS A 14 -11.03 -1.52 0.64
C CYS A 14 -10.56 -2.98 0.67
N TYR A 15 -9.86 -3.43 -0.36
CA TYR A 15 -9.30 -4.78 -0.42
C TYR A 15 -8.24 -5.02 0.66
N LYS A 16 -7.34 -4.05 0.88
CA LYS A 16 -6.38 -4.11 2.00
C LYS A 16 -7.07 -4.19 3.35
N PHE A 17 -8.09 -3.38 3.57
CA PHE A 17 -8.86 -3.40 4.81
C PHE A 17 -9.43 -4.79 5.10
N LEU A 18 -10.04 -5.44 4.11
CA LEU A 18 -10.59 -6.80 4.25
C LEU A 18 -9.49 -7.85 4.52
N GLN A 19 -8.31 -7.71 3.89
CA GLN A 19 -7.16 -8.58 4.17
C GLN A 19 -6.61 -8.41 5.60
N TYR A 20 -6.64 -7.19 6.14
CA TYR A 20 -6.25 -6.94 7.53
C TYR A 20 -7.32 -7.41 8.53
N LEU A 21 -8.60 -7.32 8.15
CA LEU A 21 -9.70 -7.88 8.93
C LEU A 21 -9.56 -9.42 9.08
N GLU A 22 -9.17 -10.12 8.01
CA GLU A 22 -8.87 -11.57 8.09
C GLU A 22 -7.75 -11.85 9.10
N LYS A 23 -6.67 -11.08 9.08
CA LYS A 23 -5.56 -11.24 10.01
C LYS A 23 -5.98 -10.99 11.47
N PHE A 24 -6.85 -10.01 11.69
CA PHE A 24 -7.44 -9.73 13.01
C PHE A 24 -8.30 -10.88 13.49
N LEU A 25 -9.22 -11.37 12.66
CA LEU A 25 -10.16 -12.44 13.01
C LEU A 25 -9.46 -13.81 13.16
N SER A 26 -8.30 -13.99 12.56
CA SER A 26 -7.50 -15.21 12.71
C SER A 26 -7.00 -15.44 14.14
N PHE A 27 -7.00 -14.40 14.98
CA PHE A 27 -6.61 -14.48 16.40
C PHE A 27 -7.74 -14.99 17.30
N SER A 28 -9.00 -14.63 17.00
CA SER A 28 -10.14 -14.95 17.87
C SER A 28 -10.48 -16.46 17.92
N ASN A 29 -9.79 -17.28 17.16
CA ASN A 29 -10.05 -18.70 17.04
C ASN A 29 -8.84 -19.54 17.48
N GLU A 30 -8.83 -20.00 18.72
CA GLU A 30 -7.86 -20.99 19.21
C GLU A 30 -7.90 -22.30 18.39
N ASN A 31 -9.03 -22.60 17.73
CA ASN A 31 -9.22 -23.70 16.80
C ASN A 31 -9.79 -23.22 15.45
N PRO A 32 -8.96 -22.63 14.55
CA PRO A 32 -9.44 -22.08 13.28
C PRO A 32 -10.04 -23.14 12.34
N ARG A 33 -9.73 -24.44 12.57
CA ARG A 33 -10.23 -25.54 11.73
C ARG A 33 -11.72 -25.84 11.91
N SER A 34 -12.31 -25.47 13.05
CA SER A 34 -13.74 -25.76 13.37
C SER A 34 -14.69 -24.61 12.99
N ASN A 35 -14.19 -23.44 12.62
CA ASN A 35 -15.02 -22.26 12.38
C ASN A 35 -15.23 -22.01 10.88
N ALA A 36 -16.44 -22.29 10.39
CA ALA A 36 -16.83 -22.04 9.00
C ALA A 36 -16.63 -20.58 8.59
N LEU A 37 -16.87 -19.62 9.48
CA LEU A 37 -16.69 -18.19 9.22
C LEU A 37 -15.23 -17.86 8.92
N TYR A 38 -14.28 -18.44 9.66
CA TYR A 38 -12.85 -18.26 9.40
C TYR A 38 -12.46 -18.71 7.98
N TRP A 39 -12.97 -19.87 7.54
CA TRP A 39 -12.68 -20.38 6.18
C TRP A 39 -13.30 -19.51 5.10
N ILE A 40 -14.52 -19.01 5.30
CA ILE A 40 -15.17 -18.09 4.37
C ILE A 40 -14.33 -16.81 4.23
N ILE A 41 -13.94 -16.20 5.35
CA ILE A 41 -13.16 -14.95 5.36
C ILE A 41 -11.77 -15.16 4.75
N LYS A 42 -11.11 -16.29 5.04
CA LYS A 42 -9.81 -16.66 4.44
C LYS A 42 -9.91 -16.81 2.91
N ASN A 43 -10.94 -17.49 2.42
CA ASN A 43 -11.16 -17.67 0.99
C ASN A 43 -11.47 -16.33 0.30
N ILE A 44 -12.30 -15.50 0.91
CA ILE A 44 -12.61 -14.13 0.44
C ILE A 44 -11.31 -13.31 0.39
N SER A 45 -10.51 -13.32 1.45
CA SER A 45 -9.23 -12.59 1.54
C SER A 45 -8.24 -13.04 0.45
N HIS A 46 -8.16 -14.34 0.18
CA HIS A 46 -7.33 -14.88 -0.89
C HIS A 46 -7.78 -14.39 -2.28
N ASN A 47 -9.05 -14.50 -2.59
CA ASN A 47 -9.62 -14.06 -3.88
C ASN A 47 -9.51 -12.53 -4.06
N ILE A 48 -9.74 -11.77 -3.00
CA ILE A 48 -9.51 -10.32 -2.98
C ILE A 48 -8.03 -10.00 -3.25
N GLY A 49 -7.11 -10.80 -2.72
CA GLY A 49 -5.68 -10.66 -2.99
C GLY A 49 -5.37 -10.80 -4.49
N LEU A 50 -5.97 -11.76 -5.19
CA LEU A 50 -5.83 -11.94 -6.63
C LEU A 50 -6.49 -10.78 -7.40
N ALA A 51 -7.73 -10.44 -7.07
CA ALA A 51 -8.46 -9.32 -7.69
C ALA A 51 -7.72 -7.99 -7.56
N ARG A 52 -7.03 -7.78 -6.43
CA ARG A 52 -6.21 -6.60 -6.18
C ARG A 52 -5.02 -6.49 -7.13
N HIS A 53 -4.32 -7.60 -7.40
CA HIS A 53 -3.23 -7.61 -8.37
C HIS A 53 -3.74 -7.29 -9.79
N ILE A 54 -4.89 -7.86 -10.18
CA ILE A 54 -5.53 -7.56 -11.49
C ILE A 54 -5.91 -6.08 -11.60
N ASN A 55 -6.51 -5.49 -10.57
CA ASN A 55 -6.86 -4.07 -10.56
C ASN A 55 -5.66 -3.13 -10.74
N LYS A 56 -4.48 -3.53 -10.28
CA LYS A 56 -3.25 -2.72 -10.41
C LYS A 56 -2.72 -2.67 -11.86
N PHE A 57 -3.11 -3.59 -12.76
CA PHE A 57 -2.69 -3.55 -14.16
C PHE A 57 -3.07 -2.22 -14.84
N GLY A 58 -4.30 -1.74 -14.64
CA GLY A 58 -4.71 -0.43 -15.15
C GLY A 58 -3.95 0.75 -14.54
N GLY A 59 -3.56 0.64 -13.25
CA GLY A 59 -2.82 1.69 -12.54
C GLY A 59 -1.41 1.94 -13.10
N THR A 60 -0.73 0.92 -13.60
CA THR A 60 0.60 1.08 -14.20
C THR A 60 0.57 2.01 -15.41
N LEU A 61 -0.44 1.86 -16.26
CA LEU A 61 -0.61 2.73 -17.44
C LEU A 61 -0.88 4.18 -17.04
N GLU A 62 -1.67 4.41 -16.00
CA GLU A 62 -1.93 5.74 -15.46
C GLU A 62 -0.64 6.40 -14.97
N TYR A 63 0.20 5.70 -14.21
CA TYR A 63 1.49 6.23 -13.75
C TYR A 63 2.46 6.53 -14.89
N ILE A 64 2.54 5.66 -15.91
CA ILE A 64 3.36 5.89 -17.11
C ILE A 64 2.87 7.13 -17.85
N GLN A 65 1.57 7.29 -18.02
CA GLN A 65 0.99 8.46 -18.68
C GLN A 65 1.25 9.75 -17.89
N ASN A 66 1.11 9.72 -16.57
CA ASN A 66 1.44 10.84 -15.69
C ASN A 66 2.92 11.23 -15.80
N LEU A 67 3.82 10.24 -15.77
CA LEU A 67 5.26 10.45 -15.94
C LEU A 67 5.58 11.10 -17.32
N LYS A 68 5.00 10.55 -18.39
CA LYS A 68 5.14 11.09 -19.75
C LYS A 68 4.67 12.55 -19.83
N ASN A 69 3.53 12.87 -19.22
CA ASN A 69 2.99 14.22 -19.22
C ASN A 69 3.89 15.20 -18.44
N LYS A 70 4.48 14.77 -17.32
CA LYS A 70 5.41 15.58 -16.52
C LYS A 70 6.73 15.85 -17.23
N LEU A 71 7.21 14.88 -18.02
CA LEU A 71 8.48 15.00 -18.76
C LEU A 71 8.33 15.69 -20.12
N ARG A 72 7.09 15.83 -20.61
CA ARG A 72 6.84 16.40 -21.94
C ARG A 72 7.33 17.85 -22.03
N GLY A 73 8.26 18.10 -22.94
CA GLY A 73 8.83 19.42 -23.20
C GLY A 73 9.78 19.94 -22.11
N LYS A 74 10.19 19.11 -21.14
CA LYS A 74 11.13 19.50 -20.09
C LYS A 74 12.47 18.81 -20.26
N ILE A 75 13.54 19.59 -20.12
CA ILE A 75 14.90 19.04 -20.06
C ILE A 75 15.16 18.68 -18.59
N ILE A 76 15.59 17.45 -18.32
CA ILE A 76 15.77 16.90 -16.95
C ILE A 76 16.69 17.76 -16.08
N ILE A 77 17.69 18.42 -16.67
CA ILE A 77 18.67 19.26 -15.97
C ILE A 77 18.04 20.51 -15.32
N TYR A 78 16.91 21.00 -15.86
CA TYR A 78 16.23 22.21 -15.35
C TYR A 78 15.04 21.92 -14.45
N LEU A 79 14.88 20.66 -13.99
CA LEU A 79 13.78 20.30 -13.09
C LEU A 79 14.02 20.82 -11.67
N SER A 80 13.02 21.42 -11.07
CA SER A 80 13.05 21.80 -9.66
C SER A 80 13.08 20.55 -8.76
N LEU A 81 13.59 20.70 -7.54
CA LEU A 81 13.60 19.61 -6.54
C LEU A 81 12.20 19.00 -6.32
N ASN A 82 11.14 19.83 -6.32
CA ASN A 82 9.77 19.34 -6.15
C ASN A 82 9.31 18.49 -7.34
N GLU A 83 9.71 18.85 -8.56
CA GLU A 83 9.42 18.08 -9.77
C GLU A 83 10.17 16.75 -9.77
N LEU A 84 11.46 16.75 -9.38
CA LEU A 84 12.24 15.52 -9.20
C LEU A 84 11.60 14.59 -8.17
N PHE A 85 11.15 15.12 -7.04
CA PHE A 85 10.39 14.34 -6.05
C PHE A 85 9.09 13.77 -6.61
N SER A 86 8.38 14.52 -7.43
CA SER A 86 7.15 14.07 -8.07
C SER A 86 7.41 12.95 -9.08
N ILE A 87 8.43 13.11 -9.92
CA ILE A 87 8.86 12.11 -10.91
C ILE A 87 9.34 10.83 -10.22
N SER A 88 10.17 10.95 -9.17
CA SER A 88 10.64 9.79 -8.41
C SER A 88 9.48 9.01 -7.77
N SER A 89 8.38 9.71 -7.41
CA SER A 89 7.17 9.06 -6.90
C SER A 89 6.49 8.19 -7.96
N ASP A 90 6.33 8.73 -9.16
CA ASP A 90 5.69 7.99 -10.24
C ASP A 90 6.56 6.79 -10.65
N LEU A 91 7.88 6.95 -10.69
CA LEU A 91 8.82 5.84 -10.94
C LEU A 91 8.70 4.74 -9.87
N LEU A 92 8.70 5.10 -8.60
CA LEU A 92 8.53 4.13 -7.51
C LEU A 92 7.15 3.42 -7.59
N ASN A 93 6.09 4.13 -7.95
CA ASN A 93 4.77 3.53 -8.13
C ASN A 93 4.73 2.59 -9.35
N ILE A 94 5.40 2.93 -10.44
CA ILE A 94 5.55 2.04 -11.62
C ILE A 94 6.30 0.78 -11.22
N LEU A 95 7.42 0.91 -10.51
CA LEU A 95 8.19 -0.25 -10.03
C LEU A 95 7.39 -1.11 -9.06
N ASP A 96 6.66 -0.51 -8.11
CA ASP A 96 5.80 -1.23 -7.16
C ASP A 96 4.74 -2.07 -7.89
N THR A 97 4.04 -1.44 -8.84
CA THR A 97 3.01 -2.14 -9.61
C THR A 97 3.60 -3.22 -10.52
N PHE A 98 4.77 -2.99 -11.12
CA PHE A 98 5.47 -3.98 -11.94
C PHE A 98 5.88 -5.21 -11.11
N VAL A 99 6.49 -4.99 -9.95
CA VAL A 99 6.88 -6.08 -9.04
C VAL A 99 5.64 -6.84 -8.53
N ASP A 100 4.54 -6.14 -8.22
CA ASP A 100 3.27 -6.78 -7.87
C ASP A 100 2.73 -7.68 -9.00
N HIS A 101 2.90 -7.29 -10.27
CA HIS A 101 2.51 -8.13 -11.41
C HIS A 101 3.37 -9.40 -11.49
N LEU A 102 4.70 -9.28 -11.28
CA LEU A 102 5.58 -10.45 -11.23
C LEU A 102 5.19 -11.39 -10.07
N ILE A 103 4.88 -10.84 -8.89
CA ILE A 103 4.38 -11.62 -7.75
C ILE A 103 3.07 -12.34 -8.10
N PHE A 104 2.16 -11.67 -8.82
CA PHE A 104 0.93 -12.30 -9.29
C PHE A 104 1.20 -13.46 -10.25
N LEU A 105 2.07 -13.27 -11.24
CA LEU A 105 2.45 -14.31 -12.21
C LEU A 105 3.12 -15.52 -11.51
N CYS A 106 3.92 -15.30 -10.46
CA CYS A 106 4.42 -16.39 -9.62
C CYS A 106 3.28 -17.13 -8.91
N LYS A 107 2.31 -16.40 -8.32
CA LYS A 107 1.19 -17.01 -7.58
C LYS A 107 0.28 -17.88 -8.44
N ILE A 108 0.14 -17.57 -9.73
CA ILE A 108 -0.64 -18.37 -10.70
C ILE A 108 0.23 -19.38 -11.47
N ASN A 109 1.49 -19.60 -11.01
CA ASN A 109 2.45 -20.56 -11.57
C ASN A 109 2.84 -20.33 -13.04
N ILE A 110 2.74 -19.10 -13.55
CA ILE A 110 3.30 -18.72 -14.87
C ILE A 110 4.80 -18.50 -14.77
N ILE A 111 5.27 -17.94 -13.66
CA ILE A 111 6.69 -17.77 -13.35
C ILE A 111 7.03 -18.68 -12.16
N ASP A 112 8.26 -19.19 -12.14
CA ASP A 112 8.76 -20.07 -11.10
C ASP A 112 8.57 -19.47 -9.69
N ASN A 113 7.92 -20.23 -8.81
CA ASN A 113 7.65 -19.85 -7.43
C ASN A 113 8.92 -19.63 -6.58
N ASN A 114 10.06 -20.16 -6.97
CA ASN A 114 11.34 -19.94 -6.32
C ASN A 114 11.72 -18.44 -6.26
N LYS A 115 11.23 -17.65 -7.25
CA LYS A 115 11.48 -16.20 -7.32
C LYS A 115 10.56 -15.38 -6.40
N LEU A 116 9.48 -15.98 -5.87
CA LEU A 116 8.47 -15.28 -5.08
C LEU A 116 9.06 -14.62 -3.82
N GLY A 117 10.00 -15.29 -3.15
CA GLY A 117 10.66 -14.76 -1.96
C GLY A 117 11.46 -13.46 -2.24
N SER A 118 12.25 -13.48 -3.30
CA SER A 118 13.06 -12.34 -3.73
C SER A 118 12.18 -11.17 -4.20
N LEU A 119 11.11 -11.45 -4.95
CA LEU A 119 10.15 -10.43 -5.39
C LEU A 119 9.41 -9.78 -4.22
N LYS A 120 9.02 -10.54 -3.20
CA LYS A 120 8.42 -9.98 -1.98
C LYS A 120 9.40 -9.07 -1.21
N LYS A 121 10.68 -9.44 -1.11
CA LYS A 121 11.72 -8.59 -0.52
C LYS A 121 11.87 -7.28 -1.30
N LEU A 122 11.93 -7.36 -2.63
CA LEU A 122 12.02 -6.19 -3.49
C LEU A 122 10.79 -5.27 -3.33
N SER A 123 9.57 -5.83 -3.32
CA SER A 123 8.34 -5.06 -3.03
C SER A 123 8.41 -4.38 -1.66
N GLY A 124 8.94 -5.05 -0.64
CA GLY A 124 9.16 -4.47 0.68
C GLY A 124 10.10 -3.25 0.65
N ILE A 125 11.21 -3.34 -0.09
CA ILE A 125 12.16 -2.22 -0.26
C ILE A 125 11.50 -1.03 -0.96
N ILE A 126 10.78 -1.27 -2.07
CA ILE A 126 10.07 -0.22 -2.80
C ILE A 126 9.02 0.44 -1.89
N TRP A 127 8.28 -0.35 -1.12
CA TRP A 127 7.30 0.16 -0.17
C TRP A 127 7.96 1.00 0.94
N PHE A 128 9.13 0.56 1.46
CA PHE A 128 9.92 1.33 2.41
C PHE A 128 10.31 2.70 1.85
N LEU A 129 10.80 2.75 0.63
CA LEU A 129 11.18 4.00 -0.04
C LEU A 129 9.97 4.94 -0.21
N ASN A 130 8.80 4.40 -0.58
CA ASN A 130 7.56 5.17 -0.72
C ASN A 130 7.08 5.75 0.62
N ILE A 131 7.13 4.97 1.70
CA ILE A 131 6.75 5.44 3.05
C ILE A 131 7.74 6.49 3.52
N SER A 132 9.06 6.25 3.41
CA SER A 132 10.11 7.16 3.85
C SER A 132 9.99 8.52 3.17
N LYS A 133 9.70 8.52 1.87
CA LYS A 133 9.44 9.74 1.12
C LYS A 133 8.21 10.49 1.64
N THR A 134 7.10 9.79 1.83
CA THR A 134 5.84 10.38 2.33
C THR A 134 6.04 10.95 3.73
N PHE A 135 6.79 10.24 4.58
CA PHE A 135 7.14 10.68 5.93
C PHE A 135 8.00 11.95 5.90
N GLY A 136 9.03 11.99 5.05
CA GLY A 136 9.89 13.17 4.87
C GLY A 136 9.12 14.42 4.43
N VAL A 137 8.17 14.27 3.49
CA VAL A 137 7.30 15.37 3.07
C VAL A 137 6.42 15.86 4.23
N ASN A 138 5.82 14.95 5.01
CA ASN A 138 4.97 15.32 6.14
C ASN A 138 5.77 16.00 7.28
N ILE A 139 7.00 15.54 7.55
CA ILE A 139 7.89 16.20 8.52
C ILE A 139 8.24 17.60 8.05
N LYS A 140 8.61 17.79 6.78
CA LYS A 140 8.90 19.12 6.24
C LYS A 140 7.72 20.09 6.39
N LEU A 141 6.50 19.60 6.17
CA LEU A 141 5.28 20.37 6.38
C LEU A 141 5.08 20.72 7.88
N TYR A 142 5.39 19.80 8.79
CA TYR A 142 5.34 20.01 10.22
C TYR A 142 6.27 21.17 10.67
N TYR A 143 7.52 21.17 10.18
CA TYR A 143 8.47 22.22 10.53
C TYR A 143 8.16 23.59 9.89
N LYS A 144 7.40 23.58 8.77
CA LYS A 144 7.02 24.82 8.07
C LYS A 144 5.79 25.50 8.67
N ASN A 145 4.87 24.72 9.23
CA ASN A 145 3.59 25.17 9.73
C ASN A 145 3.53 24.96 11.25
N ASP A 146 3.34 26.02 12.04
CA ASP A 146 3.21 25.93 13.50
C ASP A 146 2.03 25.06 13.96
N LYS A 147 1.03 24.84 13.09
CA LYS A 147 -0.14 24.00 13.38
C LYS A 147 -0.42 23.07 12.20
N LEU A 148 -0.40 21.76 12.47
CA LEU A 148 -0.84 20.76 11.51
C LEU A 148 -2.36 20.76 11.38
N THR A 149 -2.83 20.71 10.14
CA THR A 149 -4.23 20.43 9.82
C THR A 149 -4.60 19.00 10.25
N LEU A 150 -5.88 18.74 10.48
CA LEU A 150 -6.37 17.40 10.81
C LEU A 150 -5.93 16.36 9.74
N LYS A 151 -5.96 16.76 8.47
CA LYS A 151 -5.55 15.93 7.33
C LYS A 151 -4.06 15.53 7.42
N GLU A 152 -3.19 16.47 7.80
CA GLU A 152 -1.75 16.20 7.94
C GLU A 152 -1.45 15.32 9.16
N LYS A 153 -2.15 15.53 10.28
CA LYS A 153 -2.07 14.66 11.46
C LYS A 153 -2.45 13.21 11.12
N CYS A 154 -3.58 13.02 10.43
CA CYS A 154 -4.03 11.69 10.00
C CYS A 154 -3.02 11.02 9.07
N LYS A 155 -2.43 11.76 8.13
CA LYS A 155 -1.38 11.24 7.23
C LYS A 155 -0.11 10.84 7.99
N LEU A 156 0.29 11.63 9.00
CA LEU A 156 1.46 11.30 9.82
C LEU A 156 1.24 10.00 10.61
N ILE A 157 0.07 9.88 11.26
CA ILE A 157 -0.31 8.64 11.97
C ILE A 157 -0.34 7.46 11.00
N GLN A 158 -0.92 7.63 9.81
CA GLN A 158 -0.92 6.60 8.79
C GLN A 158 0.50 6.16 8.42
N CYS A 159 1.42 7.10 8.19
CA CYS A 159 2.82 6.78 7.88
C CYS A 159 3.50 5.99 9.00
N ILE A 160 3.28 6.34 10.26
CA ILE A 160 3.84 5.61 11.42
C ILE A 160 3.31 4.18 11.45
N LEU A 161 2.00 3.99 11.28
CA LEU A 161 1.38 2.67 11.23
C LEU A 161 1.93 1.84 10.06
N ASP A 162 2.05 2.44 8.87
CA ASP A 162 2.60 1.77 7.69
C ASP A 162 4.07 1.38 7.90
N TYR A 163 4.87 2.16 8.63
CA TYR A 163 6.23 1.80 9.03
C TYR A 163 6.26 0.58 9.96
N ILE A 164 5.42 0.55 10.98
CA ILE A 164 5.33 -0.59 11.91
C ILE A 164 4.92 -1.86 11.15
N ILE A 165 3.95 -1.74 10.24
CA ILE A 165 3.50 -2.84 9.39
C ILE A 165 4.64 -3.34 8.50
N LEU A 166 5.39 -2.43 7.90
CA LEU A 166 6.52 -2.77 7.03
C LEU A 166 7.64 -3.48 7.79
N LEU A 167 8.03 -2.97 8.96
CA LEU A 167 9.03 -3.60 9.81
C LEU A 167 8.62 -5.03 10.16
N ASN A 168 7.37 -5.25 10.53
CA ASN A 168 6.86 -6.57 10.82
C ASN A 168 6.81 -7.48 9.58
N TYR A 169 6.65 -6.92 8.38
CA TYR A 169 6.64 -7.67 7.12
C TYR A 169 8.04 -8.06 6.64
N THR A 170 9.05 -7.22 6.90
CA THR A 170 10.44 -7.41 6.46
C THR A 170 11.27 -8.26 7.42
N CYS A 171 10.96 -8.23 8.72
CA CYS A 171 11.58 -9.10 9.70
C CYS A 171 11.06 -10.53 9.52
N GLN A 172 11.96 -11.49 9.45
CA GLN A 172 11.60 -12.92 9.33
C GLN A 172 10.89 -13.44 10.59
N GLU A 173 11.13 -12.80 11.71
CA GLU A 173 10.44 -13.04 12.97
C GLU A 173 9.34 -11.98 13.12
N TYR A 174 8.09 -12.43 13.35
CA TYR A 174 6.98 -11.52 13.60
C TYR A 174 7.21 -10.72 14.88
N LEU A 175 7.61 -9.45 14.75
CA LEU A 175 7.80 -8.54 15.90
C LEU A 175 6.51 -8.30 16.67
N LEU A 176 5.36 -8.40 15.99
CA LEU A 176 4.04 -8.18 16.56
C LEU A 176 3.14 -9.39 16.30
N PRO A 177 2.27 -9.75 17.26
CA PRO A 177 1.21 -10.72 17.05
C PRO A 177 0.36 -10.39 15.81
N ARG A 178 -0.09 -11.43 15.11
CA ARG A 178 -0.80 -11.30 13.83
C ARG A 178 -2.07 -10.43 13.91
N TRP A 179 -2.77 -10.47 15.05
CA TRP A 179 -3.97 -9.67 15.29
C TRP A 179 -3.67 -8.18 15.47
N ILE A 180 -2.57 -7.80 16.16
CA ILE A 180 -2.12 -6.40 16.28
C ILE A 180 -1.78 -5.84 14.92
N PHE A 181 -1.07 -6.63 14.11
CA PHE A 181 -0.79 -6.31 12.72
C PHE A 181 -2.08 -6.07 11.91
N GLY A 182 -3.12 -6.89 12.14
CA GLY A 182 -4.45 -6.72 11.55
C GLY A 182 -5.07 -5.38 11.94
N ILE A 183 -5.07 -5.03 13.23
CA ILE A 183 -5.62 -3.75 13.75
C ILE A 183 -4.90 -2.56 13.12
N PHE A 184 -3.56 -2.54 13.16
CA PHE A 184 -2.79 -1.42 12.60
C PHE A 184 -3.04 -1.24 11.11
N GLY A 185 -3.15 -2.34 10.35
CA GLY A 185 -3.48 -2.31 8.94
C GLY A 185 -4.88 -1.77 8.66
N MET A 186 -5.88 -2.16 9.45
CA MET A 186 -7.25 -1.63 9.33
C MET A 186 -7.29 -0.12 9.63
N ILE A 187 -6.64 0.33 10.69
CA ILE A 187 -6.58 1.76 11.06
C ILE A 187 -5.87 2.55 9.96
N SER A 188 -4.71 2.09 9.46
CA SER A 188 -4.01 2.75 8.35
C SER A 188 -4.89 2.88 7.11
N CYS A 189 -5.61 1.81 6.72
CA CYS A 189 -6.53 1.85 5.58
C CYS A 189 -7.69 2.81 5.81
N ALA A 190 -8.30 2.82 7.00
CA ALA A 190 -9.39 3.73 7.38
C ALA A 190 -8.93 5.19 7.33
N LEU A 191 -7.76 5.52 7.90
CA LEU A 191 -7.17 6.86 7.83
C LEU A 191 -6.91 7.29 6.39
N SER A 192 -6.42 6.39 5.55
CA SER A 192 -6.19 6.67 4.13
C SER A 192 -7.49 6.99 3.38
N ILE A 193 -8.56 6.25 3.65
CA ILE A 193 -9.88 6.49 3.08
C ILE A 193 -10.44 7.84 3.59
N TYR A 194 -10.36 8.07 4.90
CA TYR A 194 -10.83 9.29 5.54
C TYR A 194 -10.15 10.54 4.96
N THR A 195 -8.81 10.53 4.90
CA THR A 195 -8.04 11.69 4.42
C THR A 195 -8.22 11.98 2.94
N LYS A 196 -8.47 10.96 2.13
CA LYS A 196 -8.57 11.11 0.67
C LYS A 196 -9.99 11.42 0.20
N TYR A 197 -11.01 10.88 0.86
CA TYR A 197 -12.40 10.90 0.36
C TYR A 197 -13.39 11.63 1.26
N LEU A 198 -13.10 11.78 2.56
CA LEU A 198 -14.02 12.41 3.52
C LEU A 198 -13.54 13.78 3.98
N LEU A 199 -12.23 14.01 4.11
CA LEU A 199 -11.66 15.33 4.37
C LEU A 199 -11.39 16.03 3.03
N LYS A 200 -12.39 16.78 2.57
CA LYS A 200 -12.24 17.72 1.46
C LYS A 200 -11.65 19.03 1.97
#